data_e5d51af8290d1930728db36a24e9bee8
#
_entry.id   e5d51af8290d1930728db36a24e9bee8
#
_cell.length_a   1.000
_cell.length_b   1.000
_cell.length_c   1.000
_cell.angle_alpha   90.00
_cell.angle_beta   90.00
_cell.angle_gamma   90.00
#
_symmetry.space_group_name_H-M   'P 1'
#
loop_
_entity.id
_entity.type
_entity.pdbx_description
1 polymer ?
#
loop_
_entity_poly.entity_id
_entity_poly.type
_entity_poly.pdbx_seq_one_letter_code
_entity_poly.pdbx_strand_id
1 'polypeptide(L)'
;QGNLVGIETFSGGGGSASPQHAVLLGMSGAGKSVSMCDLLSQTEGYFAYTVIIEEGLSYGIYTGTVEEGARPIIIHPDGDLTINYLDTKGLPLTPDHLSAATALVARMIGTSATEEKQMLRQAQIAKYINLLYEDSFQDWCKKRHADLLEISRHALALQRFRAERMPPGATMLETFADFRDWRANHGDEASAFLGAVDESDMLRFMKDPNTSKEVRNLAFSRFTPGDFPTHRMLQELMMLDPVGAERDQIMEIATLLLPWCRDGNYGCLFDG
;
A
#
# COMPACT_ATOMS: atom_id res chain seq x y z
N GLN A 1 24.56 18.26 -38.60
CA GLN A 1 25.02 19.12 -37.47
C GLN A 1 24.19 18.74 -36.26
N GLY A 2 24.76 17.97 -35.30
CA GLY A 2 24.12 17.65 -34.05
C GLY A 2 24.34 18.78 -33.04
N ASN A 3 23.27 19.39 -32.54
CA ASN A 3 23.36 20.32 -31.42
C ASN A 3 23.35 19.51 -30.12
N LEU A 4 24.27 19.84 -29.22
CA LEU A 4 24.28 19.28 -27.87
C LEU A 4 23.12 19.96 -27.11
N VAL A 5 22.14 19.17 -26.65
CA VAL A 5 21.04 19.66 -25.82
C VAL A 5 21.21 19.06 -24.43
N GLY A 6 21.45 19.89 -23.44
CA GLY A 6 21.43 19.50 -22.03
C GLY A 6 19.99 19.49 -21.53
N ILE A 7 19.55 18.40 -20.94
CA ILE A 7 18.25 18.28 -20.25
C ILE A 7 18.54 18.25 -18.75
N GLU A 8 18.09 19.28 -18.04
CA GLU A 8 18.20 19.38 -16.59
C GLU A 8 16.89 18.83 -15.96
N THR A 9 16.93 17.60 -15.51
CA THR A 9 15.74 16.87 -15.02
C THR A 9 15.33 17.25 -13.58
N PHE A 10 16.17 18.01 -12.85
CA PHE A 10 15.98 18.31 -11.42
C PHE A 10 16.09 19.77 -11.04
N SER A 11 16.06 20.71 -11.97
CA SER A 11 16.11 22.14 -11.67
C SER A 11 14.78 22.65 -11.11
N GLY A 12 14.58 22.42 -9.83
CA GLY A 12 13.59 23.13 -9.03
C GLY A 12 14.25 24.29 -8.32
N GLY A 13 14.24 25.48 -8.93
CA GLY A 13 14.69 26.70 -8.23
C GLY A 13 13.88 26.93 -6.96
N GLY A 14 14.57 26.95 -5.79
CA GLY A 14 14.00 27.43 -4.53
C GLY A 14 13.19 26.43 -3.70
N GLY A 15 13.79 25.31 -3.28
CA GLY A 15 13.42 24.62 -2.05
C GLY A 15 12.11 23.81 -2.00
N SER A 16 11.36 23.71 -3.09
CA SER A 16 10.18 22.83 -3.18
C SER A 16 10.38 21.88 -4.36
N ALA A 17 10.64 20.60 -4.06
CA ALA A 17 10.68 19.54 -5.05
C ALA A 17 9.26 19.34 -5.62
N SER A 18 8.94 20.02 -6.69
CA SER A 18 7.73 19.76 -7.47
C SER A 18 7.93 18.46 -8.25
N PRO A 19 6.96 17.52 -8.28
CA PRO A 19 7.04 16.34 -9.11
C PRO A 19 7.28 16.72 -10.56
N GLN A 20 8.34 16.21 -11.17
CA GLN A 20 8.67 16.50 -12.55
C GLN A 20 8.09 15.42 -13.45
N HIS A 21 7.29 15.82 -14.40
CA HIS A 21 6.69 14.91 -15.38
C HIS A 21 7.27 15.22 -16.76
N ALA A 22 7.65 14.18 -17.49
CA ALA A 22 8.13 14.28 -18.87
C ALA A 22 7.32 13.35 -19.78
N VAL A 23 7.11 13.78 -21.02
CA VAL A 23 6.47 12.97 -22.05
C VAL A 23 7.43 12.85 -23.24
N LEU A 24 7.75 11.61 -23.62
CA LEU A 24 8.59 11.31 -24.78
C LEU A 24 7.69 10.81 -25.94
N LEU A 25 7.58 11.59 -26.99
CA LEU A 25 6.79 11.27 -28.17
C LEU A 25 7.69 10.89 -29.36
N GLY A 26 7.26 9.91 -30.13
CA GLY A 26 7.96 9.50 -31.34
C GLY A 26 7.26 8.32 -32.01
N MET A 27 7.52 8.12 -33.29
CA MET A 27 7.01 6.99 -34.06
C MET A 27 7.58 5.66 -33.52
N SER A 28 6.93 4.55 -33.84
CA SER A 28 7.46 3.22 -33.55
C SER A 28 8.84 3.06 -34.22
N GLY A 29 9.81 2.49 -33.52
CA GLY A 29 11.20 2.35 -34.01
C GLY A 29 12.06 3.63 -33.95
N ALA A 30 11.55 4.76 -33.50
CA ALA A 30 12.32 6.02 -33.40
C ALA A 30 13.32 6.08 -32.24
N GLY A 31 13.55 4.99 -31.51
CA GLY A 31 14.55 4.92 -30.44
C GLY A 31 14.07 5.45 -29.08
N LYS A 32 12.76 5.61 -28.85
CA LYS A 32 12.21 6.13 -27.58
C LYS A 32 12.70 5.34 -26.35
N SER A 33 12.62 4.01 -26.39
CA SER A 33 13.05 3.17 -25.27
C SER A 33 14.57 3.24 -25.06
N VAL A 34 15.34 3.32 -26.12
CA VAL A 34 16.81 3.50 -26.04
C VAL A 34 17.15 4.84 -25.40
N SER A 35 16.52 5.94 -25.85
CA SER A 35 16.72 7.26 -25.25
C SER A 35 16.30 7.31 -23.77
N MET A 36 15.24 6.58 -23.41
CA MET A 36 14.82 6.49 -22.01
C MET A 36 15.79 5.67 -21.17
N CYS A 37 16.31 4.53 -21.69
CA CYS A 37 17.34 3.76 -21.01
C CYS A 37 18.60 4.58 -20.76
N ASP A 38 19.03 5.37 -21.76
CA ASP A 38 20.17 6.26 -21.64
C ASP A 38 19.95 7.32 -20.56
N LEU A 39 18.77 7.97 -20.55
CA LEU A 39 18.39 8.93 -19.52
C LEU A 39 18.37 8.30 -18.12
N LEU A 40 17.77 7.13 -17.97
CA LEU A 40 17.72 6.39 -16.70
C LEU A 40 19.12 6.04 -16.22
N SER A 41 20.01 5.56 -17.12
CA SER A 41 21.39 5.24 -16.76
C SER A 41 22.19 6.45 -16.29
N GLN A 42 21.94 7.62 -16.88
CA GLN A 42 22.60 8.87 -16.48
C GLN A 42 22.07 9.43 -15.15
N THR A 43 20.83 9.10 -14.79
CA THR A 43 20.16 9.64 -13.61
C THR A 43 20.04 8.65 -12.46
N GLU A 44 20.48 7.42 -12.63
CA GLU A 44 20.36 6.31 -11.65
C GLU A 44 20.86 6.70 -10.25
N GLY A 45 22.01 7.36 -10.17
CA GLY A 45 22.60 7.79 -8.89
C GLY A 45 21.79 8.82 -8.10
N TYR A 46 20.74 9.40 -8.69
CA TYR A 46 19.88 10.39 -8.05
C TYR A 46 18.58 9.80 -7.48
N PHE A 47 18.25 8.56 -7.83
CA PHE A 47 17.01 7.91 -7.40
C PHE A 47 17.29 6.80 -6.39
N ALA A 48 16.49 6.76 -5.34
CA ALA A 48 16.52 5.65 -4.39
C ALA A 48 15.97 4.35 -5.00
N TYR A 49 15.01 4.48 -5.93
CA TYR A 49 14.45 3.37 -6.71
C TYR A 49 13.80 3.89 -7.98
N THR A 50 13.74 3.02 -9.00
CA THR A 50 13.07 3.29 -10.27
C THR A 50 12.03 2.19 -10.54
N VAL A 51 10.80 2.58 -10.87
CA VAL A 51 9.74 1.65 -11.26
C VAL A 51 9.44 1.83 -12.74
N ILE A 52 9.58 0.76 -13.52
CA ILE A 52 9.29 0.74 -14.95
C ILE A 52 8.05 -0.13 -15.18
N ILE A 53 7.00 0.46 -15.76
CA ILE A 53 5.78 -0.24 -16.15
C ILE A 53 5.70 -0.18 -17.68
N GLU A 54 5.77 -1.35 -18.32
CA GLU A 54 5.76 -1.42 -19.78
C GLU A 54 4.89 -2.58 -20.30
N GLU A 55 4.47 -2.47 -21.54
CA GLU A 55 3.94 -3.59 -22.32
C GLU A 55 5.07 -4.13 -23.21
N GLY A 56 5.56 -5.32 -22.88
CA GLY A 56 6.70 -5.95 -23.55
C GLY A 56 7.93 -6.08 -22.64
N LEU A 57 9.12 -6.20 -23.21
CA LEU A 57 10.37 -6.42 -22.47
C LEU A 57 11.50 -5.49 -22.96
N SER A 58 11.14 -4.28 -23.38
CA SER A 58 12.11 -3.33 -23.97
C SER A 58 13.19 -2.87 -22.99
N TYR A 59 12.89 -2.87 -21.69
CA TYR A 59 13.80 -2.45 -20.62
C TYR A 59 14.53 -3.62 -19.93
N GLY A 60 14.29 -4.87 -20.35
CA GLY A 60 14.89 -6.06 -19.72
C GLY A 60 16.43 -6.06 -19.75
N ILE A 61 17.04 -5.49 -20.81
CA ILE A 61 18.49 -5.35 -20.88
C ILE A 61 18.99 -4.30 -19.87
N TYR A 62 18.32 -3.16 -19.80
CA TYR A 62 18.64 -2.09 -18.86
C TYR A 62 18.56 -2.59 -17.41
N THR A 63 17.46 -3.20 -17.01
CA THR A 63 17.30 -3.72 -15.64
C THR A 63 18.35 -4.75 -15.27
N GLY A 64 18.76 -5.62 -16.22
CA GLY A 64 19.82 -6.59 -16.01
C GLY A 64 21.23 -5.98 -15.90
N THR A 65 21.43 -4.73 -16.37
CA THR A 65 22.72 -4.03 -16.21
C THR A 65 22.82 -3.23 -14.91
N VAL A 66 21.68 -2.79 -14.37
CA VAL A 66 21.63 -1.97 -13.14
C VAL A 66 21.84 -2.84 -11.90
N GLU A 67 21.21 -3.99 -11.84
CA GLU A 67 21.32 -4.91 -10.71
C GLU A 67 21.49 -6.34 -11.20
N GLU A 68 22.59 -6.99 -10.75
CA GLU A 68 22.85 -8.38 -11.09
C GLU A 68 21.75 -9.29 -10.53
N GLY A 69 21.00 -9.94 -11.42
CA GLY A 69 19.88 -10.80 -11.07
C GLY A 69 18.51 -10.11 -11.02
N ALA A 70 18.42 -8.81 -11.32
CA ALA A 70 17.12 -8.14 -11.48
C ALA A 70 16.31 -8.81 -12.61
N ARG A 71 15.08 -9.18 -12.30
CA ARG A 71 14.17 -9.81 -13.25
C ARG A 71 12.88 -9.01 -13.33
N PRO A 72 12.33 -8.83 -14.54
CA PRO A 72 11.02 -8.20 -14.68
C PRO A 72 9.94 -9.06 -14.03
N ILE A 73 9.00 -8.41 -13.34
CA ILE A 73 7.78 -9.06 -12.87
C ILE A 73 6.82 -9.06 -14.05
N ILE A 74 6.55 -10.25 -14.60
CA ILE A 74 5.64 -10.42 -15.72
C ILE A 74 4.25 -10.70 -15.16
N ILE A 75 3.32 -9.78 -15.43
CA ILE A 75 1.91 -9.92 -15.05
C ILE A 75 1.16 -10.52 -16.24
N HIS A 76 0.69 -11.75 -16.11
CA HIS A 76 -0.07 -12.45 -17.13
C HIS A 76 -1.38 -12.97 -16.54
N PRO A 77 -2.53 -12.86 -17.24
CA PRO A 77 -3.81 -13.36 -16.73
C PRO A 77 -3.84 -14.85 -16.35
N ASP A 78 -3.00 -15.68 -16.99
CA ASP A 78 -2.87 -17.10 -16.69
C ASP A 78 -1.58 -17.43 -15.92
N GLY A 79 -0.94 -16.42 -15.30
CA GLY A 79 0.32 -16.58 -14.59
C GLY A 79 0.12 -17.00 -13.13
N ASP A 80 1.25 -17.37 -12.47
CA ASP A 80 1.28 -17.78 -11.05
C ASP A 80 1.40 -16.59 -10.09
N LEU A 81 1.41 -15.34 -10.62
CA LEU A 81 1.53 -14.15 -9.80
C LEU A 81 0.17 -13.72 -9.25
N THR A 82 0.01 -13.80 -7.95
CA THR A 82 -1.16 -13.25 -7.25
C THR A 82 -0.78 -12.00 -6.48
N ILE A 83 -1.57 -10.95 -6.62
CA ILE A 83 -1.40 -9.66 -5.94
C ILE A 83 -2.51 -9.51 -4.91
N ASN A 84 -2.20 -9.66 -3.64
CA ASN A 84 -3.13 -9.24 -2.59
C ASN A 84 -2.89 -7.75 -2.27
N TYR A 85 -3.70 -6.89 -2.86
CA TYR A 85 -3.63 -5.44 -2.66
C TYR A 85 -4.13 -5.00 -1.27
N LEU A 86 -4.70 -5.91 -0.50
CA LEU A 86 -5.11 -5.71 0.89
C LEU A 86 -3.99 -6.05 1.90
N ASP A 87 -2.89 -6.65 1.44
CA ASP A 87 -1.72 -6.94 2.28
C ASP A 87 -0.84 -5.69 2.43
N THR A 88 -0.62 -5.26 3.67
CA THR A 88 0.20 -4.08 3.99
C THR A 88 1.71 -4.34 3.95
N LYS A 89 2.14 -5.57 3.63
CA LYS A 89 3.56 -5.95 3.51
C LYS A 89 4.41 -5.64 4.75
N GLY A 90 3.87 -5.87 5.93
CA GLY A 90 4.55 -5.61 7.20
C GLY A 90 4.57 -4.14 7.62
N LEU A 91 3.76 -3.31 6.98
CA LEU A 91 3.55 -1.92 7.36
C LEU A 91 2.25 -1.78 8.19
N PRO A 92 2.15 -0.74 9.03
CA PRO A 92 0.88 -0.38 9.65
C PRO A 92 -0.19 -0.04 8.61
N LEU A 93 -1.44 -0.36 8.90
CA LEU A 93 -2.55 0.06 8.06
C LEU A 93 -2.73 1.58 8.11
N THR A 94 -2.73 2.23 6.97
CA THR A 94 -2.85 3.69 6.85
C THR A 94 -4.08 4.10 6.05
N PRO A 95 -4.56 5.34 6.22
CA PRO A 95 -5.62 5.90 5.38
C PRO A 95 -5.26 5.89 3.89
N ASP A 96 -3.98 6.09 3.55
CA ASP A 96 -3.51 6.09 2.16
C ASP A 96 -3.63 4.69 1.54
N HIS A 97 -3.28 3.64 2.30
CA HIS A 97 -3.48 2.25 1.86
C HIS A 97 -4.96 1.93 1.62
N LEU A 98 -5.83 2.33 2.56
CA LEU A 98 -7.28 2.15 2.41
C LEU A 98 -7.84 2.91 1.20
N SER A 99 -7.35 4.13 0.96
CA SER A 99 -7.71 4.94 -0.20
C SER A 99 -7.26 4.30 -1.50
N ALA A 100 -6.01 3.79 -1.56
CA ALA A 100 -5.47 3.10 -2.72
C ALA A 100 -6.24 1.81 -3.03
N ALA A 101 -6.54 0.99 -2.02
CA ALA A 101 -7.35 -0.21 -2.16
C ALA A 101 -8.76 0.12 -2.67
N THR A 102 -9.40 1.16 -2.11
CA THR A 102 -10.72 1.63 -2.56
C THR A 102 -10.69 2.09 -4.02
N ALA A 103 -9.67 2.86 -4.40
CA ALA A 103 -9.51 3.34 -5.77
C ALA A 103 -9.29 2.20 -6.77
N LEU A 104 -8.51 1.16 -6.38
CA LEU A 104 -8.30 -0.01 -7.21
C LEU A 104 -9.60 -0.78 -7.43
N VAL A 105 -10.36 -1.07 -6.37
CA VAL A 105 -11.65 -1.75 -6.46
C VAL A 105 -12.65 -0.94 -7.28
N ALA A 106 -12.69 0.38 -7.12
CA ALA A 106 -13.52 1.27 -7.92
C ALA A 106 -13.15 1.22 -9.42
N ARG A 107 -11.87 1.02 -9.75
CA ARG A 107 -11.42 0.81 -11.14
C ARG A 107 -11.83 -0.55 -11.69
N MET A 108 -11.77 -1.60 -10.87
CA MET A 108 -12.20 -2.95 -11.26
C MET A 108 -13.67 -3.00 -11.68
N ILE A 109 -14.55 -2.31 -10.97
CA ILE A 109 -15.99 -2.25 -11.29
C ILE A 109 -16.34 -1.28 -12.42
N GLY A 110 -15.37 -0.50 -12.90
CA GLY A 110 -15.56 0.48 -13.97
C GLY A 110 -16.26 1.77 -13.56
N THR A 111 -16.49 2.64 -14.53
CA THR A 111 -17.12 3.94 -14.31
C THR A 111 -18.65 3.83 -14.28
N SER A 112 -19.29 4.64 -13.46
CA SER A 112 -20.75 4.79 -13.42
C SER A 112 -21.24 5.84 -14.42
N ALA A 113 -22.53 5.79 -14.75
CA ALA A 113 -23.16 6.73 -15.68
C ALA A 113 -23.23 8.17 -15.16
N THR A 114 -23.16 8.37 -13.83
CA THR A 114 -23.17 9.69 -13.20
C THR A 114 -22.11 9.79 -12.11
N GLU A 115 -21.60 11.00 -11.89
CA GLU A 115 -20.61 11.28 -10.87
C GLU A 115 -21.13 10.97 -9.45
N GLU A 116 -22.38 11.30 -9.18
CA GLU A 116 -23.04 11.01 -7.89
C GLU A 116 -23.04 9.49 -7.59
N LYS A 117 -23.42 8.65 -8.57
CA LYS A 117 -23.36 7.19 -8.41
C LYS A 117 -21.95 6.69 -8.21
N GLN A 118 -20.98 7.30 -8.88
CA GLN A 118 -19.56 6.93 -8.72
C GLN A 118 -19.08 7.23 -7.31
N MET A 119 -19.39 8.40 -6.76
CA MET A 119 -19.05 8.76 -5.38
C MET A 119 -19.71 7.82 -4.37
N LEU A 120 -20.97 7.48 -4.58
CA LEU A 120 -21.70 6.56 -3.70
C LEU A 120 -21.08 5.14 -3.75
N ARG A 121 -20.73 4.62 -4.93
CA ARG A 121 -20.03 3.34 -5.07
C ARG A 121 -18.69 3.36 -4.32
N GLN A 122 -17.90 4.42 -4.44
CA GLN A 122 -16.63 4.55 -3.72
C GLN A 122 -16.84 4.56 -2.21
N ALA A 123 -17.84 5.26 -1.72
CA ALA A 123 -18.17 5.29 -0.29
C ALA A 123 -18.57 3.88 0.22
N GLN A 124 -19.36 3.14 -0.55
CA GLN A 124 -19.74 1.76 -0.21
C GLN A 124 -18.51 0.83 -0.21
N ILE A 125 -17.67 0.89 -1.22
CA ILE A 125 -16.43 0.11 -1.29
C ILE A 125 -15.56 0.41 -0.08
N ALA A 126 -15.32 1.68 0.25
CA ALA A 126 -14.53 2.09 1.40
C ALA A 126 -15.11 1.54 2.72
N LYS A 127 -16.44 1.58 2.88
CA LYS A 127 -17.14 1.01 4.03
C LYS A 127 -16.84 -0.48 4.18
N TYR A 128 -17.01 -1.26 3.11
CA TYR A 128 -16.83 -2.72 3.16
C TYR A 128 -15.35 -3.11 3.31
N ILE A 129 -14.42 -2.38 2.71
CA ILE A 129 -12.99 -2.58 2.95
C ILE A 129 -12.66 -2.35 4.44
N ASN A 130 -13.18 -1.29 5.06
CA ASN A 130 -12.96 -1.03 6.49
C ASN A 130 -13.57 -2.13 7.37
N LEU A 131 -14.78 -2.62 7.07
CA LEU A 131 -15.39 -3.74 7.78
C LEU A 131 -14.55 -5.01 7.64
N LEU A 132 -14.06 -5.29 6.46
CA LEU A 132 -13.23 -6.46 6.19
C LEU A 132 -11.91 -6.44 6.99
N TYR A 133 -11.25 -5.29 7.09
CA TYR A 133 -10.08 -5.13 7.95
C TYR A 133 -10.43 -5.27 9.44
N GLU A 134 -11.58 -4.77 9.86
CA GLU A 134 -12.05 -4.93 11.24
C GLU A 134 -12.28 -6.40 11.57
N ASP A 135 -12.97 -7.15 10.73
CA ASP A 135 -13.21 -8.58 10.90
C ASP A 135 -11.89 -9.37 10.94
N SER A 136 -10.96 -9.07 10.02
CA SER A 136 -9.64 -9.70 10.00
C SER A 136 -8.84 -9.42 11.27
N PHE A 137 -8.92 -8.19 11.80
CA PHE A 137 -8.29 -7.84 13.06
C PHE A 137 -8.92 -8.59 14.24
N GLN A 138 -10.24 -8.69 14.31
CA GLN A 138 -10.93 -9.43 15.36
C GLN A 138 -10.57 -10.92 15.34
N ASP A 139 -10.48 -11.52 14.17
CA ASP A 139 -10.07 -12.92 14.03
C ASP A 139 -8.60 -13.14 14.39
N TRP A 140 -7.73 -12.23 14.02
CA TRP A 140 -6.33 -12.24 14.42
C TRP A 140 -6.18 -12.12 15.95
N CYS A 141 -6.93 -11.22 16.61
CA CYS A 141 -6.92 -11.07 18.07
C CYS A 141 -7.36 -12.36 18.79
N LYS A 142 -8.37 -13.08 18.27
CA LYS A 142 -8.81 -14.37 18.84
C LYS A 142 -7.71 -15.41 18.77
N LYS A 143 -6.93 -15.44 17.68
CA LYS A 143 -5.84 -16.39 17.47
C LYS A 143 -4.57 -16.03 18.24
N ARG A 144 -4.30 -14.73 18.46
CA ARG A 144 -3.03 -14.19 18.96
C ARG A 144 -3.20 -13.21 20.12
N HIS A 145 -4.00 -13.58 21.09
CA HIS A 145 -4.31 -12.71 22.24
C HIS A 145 -3.06 -12.21 23.00
N ALA A 146 -2.03 -13.05 23.13
CA ALA A 146 -0.78 -12.69 23.81
C ALA A 146 0.00 -11.57 23.09
N ASP A 147 -0.11 -11.50 21.77
CA ASP A 147 0.62 -10.52 20.96
C ASP A 147 0.00 -9.10 21.08
N LEU A 148 -1.27 -9.01 21.48
CA LEU A 148 -1.98 -7.73 21.58
C LEU A 148 -1.39 -6.80 22.64
N LEU A 149 -0.94 -7.33 23.78
CA LEU A 149 -0.25 -6.55 24.82
C LEU A 149 1.11 -6.03 24.31
N GLU A 150 1.85 -6.84 23.59
CA GLU A 150 3.13 -6.43 23.00
C GLU A 150 2.93 -5.33 21.96
N ILE A 151 1.92 -5.45 21.11
CA ILE A 151 1.58 -4.41 20.13
C ILE A 151 1.16 -3.11 20.81
N SER A 152 0.39 -3.18 21.89
CA SER A 152 0.01 -2.01 22.68
C SER A 152 1.22 -1.31 23.26
N ARG A 153 2.21 -2.06 23.76
CA ARG A 153 3.49 -1.53 24.20
C ARG A 153 4.25 -0.83 23.08
N HIS A 154 4.31 -1.46 21.90
CA HIS A 154 4.96 -0.87 20.75
C HIS A 154 4.25 0.40 20.25
N ALA A 155 2.92 0.43 20.27
CA ALA A 155 2.15 1.59 19.88
C ALA A 155 2.39 2.79 20.80
N LEU A 156 2.42 2.56 22.12
CA LEU A 156 2.79 3.62 23.10
C LEU A 156 4.22 4.09 22.92
N ALA A 157 5.16 3.16 22.73
CA ALA A 157 6.56 3.52 22.48
C ALA A 157 6.71 4.32 21.17
N LEU A 158 5.99 3.95 20.12
CA LEU A 158 5.97 4.67 18.85
C LEU A 158 5.41 6.09 19.00
N GLN A 159 4.32 6.25 19.77
CA GLN A 159 3.72 7.55 20.06
C GLN A 159 4.71 8.45 20.85
N ARG A 160 5.37 7.87 21.84
CA ARG A 160 6.41 8.57 22.62
C ARG A 160 7.61 8.95 21.75
N PHE A 161 8.09 8.02 20.92
CA PHE A 161 9.18 8.26 19.96
C PHE A 161 8.85 9.41 19.00
N ARG A 162 7.61 9.43 18.48
CA ARG A 162 7.12 10.52 17.64
C ARG A 162 7.17 11.86 18.35
N ALA A 163 6.71 11.92 19.61
CA ALA A 163 6.70 13.15 20.38
C ALA A 163 8.10 13.68 20.74
N GLU A 164 9.06 12.78 20.99
CA GLU A 164 10.40 13.14 21.46
C GLU A 164 11.41 13.35 20.32
N ARG A 165 11.26 12.65 19.18
CA ARG A 165 12.32 12.55 18.17
C ARG A 165 11.90 12.92 16.75
N MET A 166 10.61 12.97 16.45
CA MET A 166 10.14 13.26 15.09
C MET A 166 9.81 14.75 14.89
N PRO A 167 10.00 15.29 13.69
CA PRO A 167 9.59 16.65 13.38
C PRO A 167 8.06 16.80 13.46
N PRO A 168 7.54 18.00 13.76
CA PRO A 168 6.11 18.26 13.72
C PRO A 168 5.51 17.92 12.34
N GLY A 169 4.41 17.16 12.32
CA GLY A 169 3.75 16.76 11.10
C GLY A 169 4.21 15.43 10.48
N ALA A 170 5.21 14.75 11.08
CA ALA A 170 5.63 13.44 10.61
C ALA A 170 4.45 12.46 10.53
N THR A 171 4.38 11.71 9.45
CA THR A 171 3.35 10.68 9.22
C THR A 171 3.58 9.45 10.11
N MET A 172 2.57 8.60 10.21
CA MET A 172 2.70 7.33 10.94
C MET A 172 3.73 6.40 10.28
N LEU A 173 3.79 6.36 8.95
CA LEU A 173 4.75 5.52 8.21
C LEU A 173 6.19 5.98 8.39
N GLU A 174 6.45 7.28 8.30
CA GLU A 174 7.78 7.85 8.58
C GLU A 174 8.21 7.53 10.02
N THR A 175 7.33 7.78 10.99
CA THR A 175 7.62 7.47 12.40
C THR A 175 7.90 5.98 12.61
N PHE A 176 7.13 5.10 11.95
CA PHE A 176 7.32 3.65 12.05
C PHE A 176 8.65 3.21 11.42
N ALA A 177 9.01 3.75 10.26
CA ALA A 177 10.27 3.45 9.58
C ALA A 177 11.46 3.89 10.44
N ASP A 178 11.47 5.15 10.88
CA ASP A 178 12.54 5.70 11.72
C ASP A 178 12.67 4.99 13.05
N PHE A 179 11.55 4.64 13.69
CA PHE A 179 11.56 3.87 14.94
C PHE A 179 12.12 2.46 14.74
N ARG A 180 11.77 1.79 13.64
CA ARG A 180 12.31 0.48 13.30
C ARG A 180 13.81 0.55 13.08
N ASP A 181 14.28 1.52 12.31
CA ASP A 181 15.70 1.68 12.00
C ASP A 181 16.50 2.13 13.23
N TRP A 182 15.93 3.00 14.06
CA TRP A 182 16.52 3.35 15.35
C TRP A 182 16.67 2.14 16.26
N ARG A 183 15.64 1.30 16.37
CA ARG A 183 15.70 0.05 17.16
C ARG A 183 16.77 -0.92 16.66
N ALA A 184 16.94 -1.03 15.37
CA ALA A 184 17.96 -1.90 14.77
C ALA A 184 19.38 -1.44 15.13
N ASN A 185 19.59 -0.13 15.26
CA ASN A 185 20.90 0.46 15.52
C ASN A 185 21.20 0.70 17.01
N HIS A 186 20.19 0.70 17.90
CA HIS A 186 20.32 1.06 19.32
C HIS A 186 19.65 0.01 20.23
N GLY A 187 20.04 -1.26 20.10
CA GLY A 187 19.36 -2.40 20.71
C GLY A 187 19.10 -2.26 22.23
N ASP A 188 20.10 -1.88 23.01
CA ASP A 188 19.97 -1.74 24.47
C ASP A 188 19.13 -0.54 24.87
N GLU A 189 19.34 0.61 24.23
CA GLU A 189 18.54 1.82 24.46
C GLU A 189 17.07 1.58 24.04
N ALA A 190 16.85 0.92 22.92
CA ALA A 190 15.54 0.59 22.44
C ALA A 190 14.80 -0.39 23.36
N SER A 191 15.53 -1.35 23.93
CA SER A 191 14.97 -2.29 24.92
C SER A 191 14.56 -1.56 26.21
N ALA A 192 15.40 -0.66 26.71
CA ALA A 192 15.07 0.19 27.85
C ALA A 192 13.88 1.12 27.56
N PHE A 193 13.83 1.70 26.36
CA PHE A 193 12.74 2.56 25.91
C PHE A 193 11.39 1.83 25.88
N LEU A 194 11.36 0.61 25.36
CA LEU A 194 10.18 -0.25 25.38
C LEU A 194 9.82 -0.73 26.78
N GLY A 195 10.83 -1.05 27.61
CA GLY A 195 10.63 -1.48 28.99
C GLY A 195 10.12 -0.38 29.93
N ALA A 196 10.30 0.88 29.56
CA ALA A 196 9.77 2.03 30.29
C ALA A 196 8.25 2.25 30.10
N VAL A 197 7.60 1.50 29.23
CA VAL A 197 6.14 1.56 29.06
C VAL A 197 5.48 0.75 30.16
N ASP A 198 4.72 1.40 31.03
CA ASP A 198 4.02 0.76 32.14
C ASP A 198 2.77 -0.01 31.67
N GLU A 199 2.48 -1.13 32.33
CA GLU A 199 1.30 -1.96 32.04
C GLU A 199 -0.01 -1.19 32.28
N SER A 200 -0.07 -0.33 33.29
CA SER A 200 -1.23 0.53 33.56
C SER A 200 -1.49 1.51 32.43
N ASP A 201 -0.44 2.04 31.79
CA ASP A 201 -0.55 2.91 30.63
C ASP A 201 -1.04 2.12 29.40
N MET A 202 -0.58 0.89 29.21
CA MET A 202 -1.06 0.02 28.14
C MET A 202 -2.56 -0.29 28.29
N LEU A 203 -3.00 -0.62 29.49
CA LEU A 203 -4.42 -0.90 29.75
C LEU A 203 -5.32 0.31 29.58
N ARG A 204 -4.84 1.52 29.96
CA ARG A 204 -5.52 2.77 29.71
C ARG A 204 -5.60 3.09 28.24
N PHE A 205 -4.52 2.91 27.53
CA PHE A 205 -4.37 3.10 26.08
C PHE A 205 -5.35 2.22 25.29
N MET A 206 -5.46 0.95 25.64
CA MET A 206 -6.40 0.00 25.00
C MET A 206 -7.88 0.34 25.22
N LYS A 207 -8.22 1.09 26.29
CA LYS A 207 -9.60 1.49 26.59
C LYS A 207 -10.04 2.76 25.85
N ASP A 208 -9.10 3.57 25.39
CA ASP A 208 -9.41 4.79 24.64
C ASP A 208 -9.72 4.42 23.17
N PRO A 209 -10.89 4.80 22.63
CA PRO A 209 -11.27 4.50 21.24
C PRO A 209 -10.29 5.01 20.19
N ASN A 210 -9.62 6.15 20.41
CA ASN A 210 -8.66 6.71 19.47
C ASN A 210 -7.37 5.90 19.44
N THR A 211 -6.86 5.54 20.61
CA THR A 211 -5.64 4.75 20.73
C THR A 211 -5.85 3.28 20.37
N SER A 212 -7.04 2.72 20.61
CA SER A 212 -7.38 1.38 20.16
C SER A 212 -7.32 1.26 18.63
N LYS A 213 -7.65 2.34 17.90
CA LYS A 213 -7.49 2.42 16.45
C LYS A 213 -6.01 2.41 16.04
N GLU A 214 -5.14 3.09 16.78
CA GLU A 214 -3.69 3.08 16.52
C GLU A 214 -3.10 1.69 16.77
N VAL A 215 -3.47 1.02 17.86
CA VAL A 215 -3.07 -0.37 18.15
C VAL A 215 -3.52 -1.30 17.03
N ARG A 216 -4.78 -1.21 16.61
CA ARG A 216 -5.31 -1.98 15.49
C ARG A 216 -4.50 -1.76 14.22
N ASN A 217 -4.28 -0.52 13.84
CA ASN A 217 -3.55 -0.19 12.61
C ASN A 217 -2.10 -0.69 12.66
N LEU A 218 -1.45 -0.61 13.82
CA LEU A 218 -0.10 -1.14 14.02
C LEU A 218 -0.07 -2.67 13.98
N ALA A 219 -1.14 -3.35 14.42
CA ALA A 219 -1.22 -4.81 14.43
C ALA A 219 -1.04 -5.41 13.03
N PHE A 220 -1.50 -4.71 11.98
CA PHE A 220 -1.33 -5.17 10.60
C PHE A 220 0.14 -5.32 10.18
N SER A 221 1.07 -4.60 10.82
CA SER A 221 2.51 -4.83 10.61
C SER A 221 3.02 -6.18 11.11
N ARG A 222 2.21 -6.91 11.88
CA ARG A 222 2.51 -8.24 12.42
C ARG A 222 1.73 -9.36 11.73
N PHE A 223 0.83 -9.03 10.82
CA PHE A 223 0.07 -10.01 10.05
C PHE A 223 1.00 -10.80 9.13
N THR A 224 0.73 -12.08 9.01
CA THR A 224 1.29 -12.92 7.96
C THR A 224 0.40 -12.86 6.72
N PRO A 225 0.88 -13.22 5.53
CA PRO A 225 0.04 -13.18 4.32
C PRO A 225 -1.32 -13.90 4.45
N GLY A 226 -1.39 -14.96 5.25
CA GLY A 226 -2.64 -15.71 5.50
C GLY A 226 -3.60 -15.06 6.50
N ASP A 227 -3.18 -14.00 7.19
CA ASP A 227 -4.05 -13.25 8.11
C ASP A 227 -4.74 -12.08 7.42
N PHE A 228 -4.23 -11.64 6.24
CA PHE A 228 -4.83 -10.54 5.49
C PHE A 228 -6.10 -10.97 4.76
N PRO A 229 -7.08 -10.07 4.67
CA PRO A 229 -8.25 -10.30 3.83
C PRO A 229 -7.88 -10.44 2.36
N THR A 230 -8.73 -11.13 1.59
CA THR A 230 -8.57 -11.31 0.16
C THR A 230 -9.66 -10.59 -0.62
N HIS A 231 -9.45 -10.44 -1.92
CA HIS A 231 -10.46 -9.88 -2.83
C HIS A 231 -11.78 -10.65 -2.77
N ARG A 232 -11.71 -11.98 -2.71
CA ARG A 232 -12.86 -12.86 -2.58
C ARG A 232 -13.65 -12.60 -1.30
N MET A 233 -12.98 -12.43 -0.16
CA MET A 233 -13.64 -12.12 1.11
C MET A 233 -14.39 -10.79 1.04
N LEU A 234 -13.87 -9.78 0.33
CA LEU A 234 -14.57 -8.53 0.08
C LEU A 234 -15.85 -8.74 -0.72
N GLN A 235 -15.78 -9.51 -1.79
CA GLN A 235 -16.93 -9.82 -2.64
C GLN A 235 -17.98 -10.63 -1.87
N GLU A 236 -17.58 -11.66 -1.13
CA GLU A 236 -18.46 -12.48 -0.30
C GLU A 236 -19.14 -11.66 0.81
N LEU A 237 -18.40 -10.77 1.49
CA LEU A 237 -18.95 -9.88 2.51
C LEU A 237 -20.05 -8.97 1.94
N MET A 238 -19.82 -8.40 0.76
CA MET A 238 -20.81 -7.58 0.06
C MET A 238 -22.04 -8.39 -0.38
N MET A 239 -21.88 -9.68 -0.70
CA MET A 239 -23.01 -10.56 -1.05
C MET A 239 -23.82 -10.99 0.16
N LEU A 240 -23.19 -11.20 1.31
CA LEU A 240 -23.82 -11.76 2.51
C LEU A 240 -24.55 -10.71 3.36
N ASP A 241 -24.09 -9.45 3.33
CA ASP A 241 -24.57 -8.39 4.24
C ASP A 241 -25.24 -7.19 3.55
N PRO A 242 -25.98 -7.31 2.45
CA PRO A 242 -26.69 -6.18 1.89
C PRO A 242 -27.98 -5.91 2.68
N VAL A 243 -27.89 -5.06 3.70
CA VAL A 243 -29.03 -4.64 4.53
C VAL A 243 -29.46 -3.21 4.21
N GLY A 244 -30.76 -2.99 4.03
CA GLY A 244 -31.35 -1.65 3.91
C GLY A 244 -31.56 -1.15 2.48
N ALA A 245 -31.76 0.16 2.35
CA ALA A 245 -32.09 0.84 1.08
C ALA A 245 -30.96 0.78 0.02
N GLU A 246 -29.75 0.43 0.43
CA GLU A 246 -28.55 0.37 -0.44
C GLU A 246 -28.28 -1.03 -0.97
N ARG A 247 -29.12 -2.01 -0.63
CA ARG A 247 -28.92 -3.42 -0.98
C ARG A 247 -28.63 -3.64 -2.45
N ASP A 248 -29.43 -3.05 -3.33
CA ASP A 248 -29.29 -3.28 -4.78
C ASP A 248 -27.98 -2.74 -5.33
N GLN A 249 -27.49 -1.63 -4.79
CA GLN A 249 -26.22 -1.03 -5.16
C GLN A 249 -25.04 -1.89 -4.71
N ILE A 250 -25.10 -2.41 -3.49
CA ILE A 250 -24.04 -3.30 -2.96
C ILE A 250 -23.98 -4.59 -3.75
N MET A 251 -25.15 -5.18 -4.07
CA MET A 251 -25.24 -6.37 -4.93
C MET A 251 -24.73 -6.12 -6.34
N GLU A 252 -24.97 -4.94 -6.91
CA GLU A 252 -24.40 -4.52 -8.18
C GLU A 252 -22.88 -4.49 -8.12
N ILE A 253 -22.29 -3.86 -7.09
CA ILE A 253 -20.82 -3.81 -6.88
C ILE A 253 -20.26 -5.24 -6.74
N ALA A 254 -20.84 -6.06 -5.88
CA ALA A 254 -20.41 -7.44 -5.66
C ALA A 254 -20.46 -8.28 -6.95
N THR A 255 -21.46 -8.07 -7.79
CA THR A 255 -21.58 -8.74 -9.08
C THR A 255 -20.51 -8.28 -10.07
N LEU A 256 -20.18 -6.98 -10.10
CA LEU A 256 -19.14 -6.42 -10.95
C LEU A 256 -17.72 -6.86 -10.53
N LEU A 257 -17.55 -7.34 -9.28
CA LEU A 257 -16.28 -7.89 -8.79
C LEU A 257 -16.05 -9.36 -9.18
N LEU A 258 -17.09 -10.11 -9.58
CA LEU A 258 -16.98 -11.54 -9.94
C LEU A 258 -15.89 -11.86 -10.98
N PRO A 259 -15.66 -11.05 -12.04
CA PRO A 259 -14.60 -11.33 -13.00
C PRO A 259 -13.18 -11.34 -12.40
N TRP A 260 -13.00 -10.72 -11.23
CA TRP A 260 -11.73 -10.59 -10.51
C TRP A 260 -11.57 -11.62 -9.39
N CYS A 261 -12.61 -12.43 -9.11
CA CYS A 261 -12.56 -13.55 -8.19
C CYS A 261 -12.06 -14.82 -8.92
N ARG A 262 -11.69 -15.84 -8.15
CA ARG A 262 -11.01 -17.06 -8.62
C ARG A 262 -11.58 -17.71 -9.86
N ASP A 263 -12.90 -17.74 -10.00
CA ASP A 263 -13.59 -18.34 -11.15
C ASP A 263 -13.79 -17.36 -12.32
N GLY A 264 -13.30 -16.12 -12.18
CA GLY A 264 -13.39 -15.08 -13.19
C GLY A 264 -12.14 -14.97 -14.06
N ASN A 265 -12.23 -14.19 -15.13
CA ASN A 265 -11.16 -14.05 -16.13
C ASN A 265 -9.82 -13.50 -15.55
N TYR A 266 -9.87 -12.77 -14.45
CA TYR A 266 -8.72 -12.13 -13.82
C TYR A 266 -8.47 -12.63 -12.39
N GLY A 267 -9.14 -13.71 -11.99
CA GLY A 267 -9.09 -14.23 -10.62
C GLY A 267 -7.68 -14.64 -10.18
N CYS A 268 -6.89 -15.21 -11.06
CA CYS A 268 -5.50 -15.58 -10.79
C CYS A 268 -4.63 -14.39 -10.30
N LEU A 269 -4.96 -13.16 -10.71
CA LEU A 269 -4.20 -11.97 -10.32
C LEU A 269 -4.50 -11.49 -8.89
N PHE A 270 -5.72 -11.71 -8.39
CA PHE A 270 -6.17 -11.12 -7.12
C PHE A 270 -6.71 -12.12 -6.10
N ASP A 271 -6.98 -13.36 -6.52
CA ASP A 271 -7.64 -14.38 -5.70
C ASP A 271 -7.06 -15.78 -5.91
N GLY A 272 -5.75 -15.86 -6.21
CA GLY A 272 -5.02 -17.10 -6.47
C GLY A 272 -4.69 -17.91 -5.21
#